data_29d2a8d3d8c2def31f1275231ab46151
#
_entry.id   29d2a8d3d8c2def31f1275231ab46151
#
_cell.length_a   1.000
_cell.length_b   1.000
_cell.length_c   1.000
_cell.angle_alpha   90.00
_cell.angle_beta   90.00
_cell.angle_gamma   90.00
#
_symmetry.space_group_name_H-M   'P 1'
#
loop_
_entity.id
_entity.type
_entity.pdbx_description
1 polymer ?
#
loop_
_entity_poly.entity_id
_entity_poly.type
_entity_poly.pdbx_seq_one_letter_code
_entity_poly.pdbx_strand_id
1 'polypeptide(L)'
;MSKDTKTNKVLAQAHPFAGISQVNPKAAGVDVGTQEIVVCVGEGGTRQWVKTFGTYTVDLKGIAEWLKEWGIESVAMESTGVYWIPLFEELEQQGFHCHLISSRSLRRIPGRKSDVLDCQWIQSLHSYGLLESSFRPEADLVALRTLLRHRAQLIEHRAPHILHMQKALLQMNIQLSQVLSDVTGSTGQAIMRAIIAGERDPYKLATLRNYRCKKDEDEIAKALTGTWREEHLFILKQSLEMYDFYTRQIKACDDEIEQVYQQTRATDGDDDLPELPQHKRKTRSKNAPMNTKEIRKHLKRICGVDITAVHGISVALAQTIVLEVGTDMGKFPNEKHFCSWLGLAPKHEISGGKVLKNKTLKTKNRAGQAFRMAAGAVMRADCMFGAYYRRQKAR
;
A
#
# COMPACT_ATOMS: atom_id res chain seq x y z
N MET A 1 12.97 -5.18 41.48
CA MET A 1 13.92 -6.30 41.35
C MET A 1 14.25 -6.41 39.85
N SER A 2 15.46 -5.95 39.53
CA SER A 2 15.99 -5.97 38.14
C SER A 2 16.20 -7.44 37.73
N LYS A 3 15.54 -7.90 36.68
CA LYS A 3 15.89 -9.14 36.01
C LYS A 3 17.18 -8.89 35.22
N ASP A 4 18.29 -9.41 35.72
CA ASP A 4 19.57 -9.41 35.00
C ASP A 4 19.38 -9.99 33.60
N THR A 5 19.51 -9.14 32.61
CA THR A 5 19.53 -9.50 31.19
C THR A 5 20.82 -10.29 30.93
N LYS A 6 20.73 -11.60 30.85
CA LYS A 6 21.90 -12.47 30.61
C LYS A 6 22.40 -12.23 29.18
N THR A 7 23.58 -11.63 29.08
CA THR A 7 24.35 -11.59 27.84
C THR A 7 25.02 -12.95 27.64
N ASN A 8 24.54 -13.73 26.67
CA ASN A 8 25.15 -15.04 26.39
C ASN A 8 26.24 -14.91 25.33
N LYS A 9 27.48 -15.26 25.69
CA LYS A 9 28.60 -15.41 24.76
C LYS A 9 28.42 -16.72 24.00
N VAL A 10 28.20 -16.68 22.67
CA VAL A 10 28.18 -17.88 21.85
C VAL A 10 29.56 -18.12 21.28
N LEU A 11 30.15 -19.28 21.59
CA LEU A 11 31.47 -19.71 21.12
C LEU A 11 31.41 -20.04 19.60
N ALA A 12 32.46 -19.63 18.89
CA ALA A 12 32.62 -19.73 17.46
C ALA A 12 32.54 -21.17 16.93
N GLN A 13 31.49 -21.50 16.17
CA GLN A 13 31.61 -22.49 15.10
C GLN A 13 32.38 -21.85 13.96
N ALA A 14 33.10 -22.65 13.13
CA ALA A 14 33.82 -22.14 11.98
C ALA A 14 32.90 -21.26 11.13
N HIS A 15 33.21 -19.96 11.04
CA HIS A 15 32.34 -18.97 10.38
C HIS A 15 32.31 -19.26 8.87
N PRO A 16 31.15 -19.35 8.23
CA PRO A 16 31.04 -19.74 6.82
C PRO A 16 31.73 -18.75 5.87
N PHE A 17 32.12 -17.58 6.35
CA PHE A 17 32.80 -16.51 5.59
C PHE A 17 34.24 -16.29 6.07
N ALA A 18 34.89 -17.27 6.69
CA ALA A 18 36.28 -17.16 7.13
C ALA A 18 37.18 -16.83 5.92
N GLY A 19 38.01 -15.78 6.06
CA GLY A 19 38.92 -15.30 4.99
C GLY A 19 38.34 -14.26 4.03
N ILE A 20 37.06 -13.87 4.19
CA ILE A 20 36.43 -12.77 3.42
C ILE A 20 36.52 -11.47 4.24
N SER A 21 36.87 -10.35 3.61
CA SER A 21 36.86 -9.04 4.26
C SER A 21 35.43 -8.56 4.53
N GLN A 22 35.21 -8.03 5.74
CA GLN A 22 33.91 -7.42 6.09
C GLN A 22 33.73 -6.09 5.39
N VAL A 23 32.54 -5.89 4.80
CA VAL A 23 32.11 -4.63 4.18
C VAL A 23 31.60 -3.67 5.27
N ASN A 24 30.85 -4.20 6.25
CA ASN A 24 30.31 -3.46 7.38
C ASN A 24 30.85 -4.06 8.70
N PRO A 25 32.05 -3.68 9.15
CA PRO A 25 32.64 -4.29 10.35
C PRO A 25 31.91 -3.92 11.65
N LYS A 26 31.24 -2.77 11.69
CA LYS A 26 30.44 -2.28 12.83
C LYS A 26 28.93 -2.51 12.61
N ALA A 27 28.57 -3.76 12.36
CA ALA A 27 27.21 -4.16 11.98
C ALA A 27 26.52 -4.96 13.06
N ALA A 28 25.23 -4.69 13.25
CA ALA A 28 24.32 -5.50 14.07
C ALA A 28 23.24 -6.16 13.22
N GLY A 29 22.76 -7.31 13.70
CA GLY A 29 21.60 -8.01 13.17
C GLY A 29 20.49 -8.08 14.23
N VAL A 30 19.25 -7.83 13.80
CA VAL A 30 18.10 -7.80 14.70
C VAL A 30 16.98 -8.67 14.15
N ASP A 31 16.48 -9.53 15.01
CA ASP A 31 15.20 -10.23 14.81
C ASP A 31 14.14 -9.61 15.70
N VAL A 32 13.03 -9.16 15.06
CA VAL A 32 11.98 -8.38 15.72
C VAL A 32 10.73 -9.24 15.89
N GLY A 33 10.50 -9.71 17.09
CA GLY A 33 9.29 -10.41 17.50
C GLY A 33 8.19 -9.49 18.03
N THR A 34 7.07 -10.09 18.40
CA THR A 34 5.91 -9.38 18.97
C THR A 34 6.08 -9.03 20.46
N GLN A 35 6.84 -9.83 21.20
CA GLN A 35 7.03 -9.68 22.64
C GLN A 35 8.49 -9.40 23.01
N GLU A 36 9.42 -9.81 22.18
CA GLU A 36 10.84 -9.65 22.42
C GLU A 36 11.59 -9.34 21.11
N ILE A 37 12.71 -8.66 21.25
CA ILE A 37 13.62 -8.29 20.18
C ILE A 37 14.98 -8.90 20.51
N VAL A 38 15.51 -9.69 19.57
CA VAL A 38 16.83 -10.33 19.74
C VAL A 38 17.85 -9.60 18.89
N VAL A 39 18.87 -9.07 19.52
CA VAL A 39 19.91 -8.26 18.89
C VAL A 39 21.26 -8.97 18.96
N CYS A 40 21.96 -9.04 17.83
CA CYS A 40 23.28 -9.62 17.72
C CYS A 40 24.28 -8.57 17.24
N VAL A 41 25.42 -8.46 17.93
CA VAL A 41 26.59 -7.69 17.52
C VAL A 41 27.77 -8.63 17.34
N GLY A 42 28.72 -8.30 16.46
CA GLY A 42 29.86 -9.15 16.17
C GLY A 42 31.17 -8.35 16.14
N GLU A 43 32.28 -8.99 16.50
CA GLU A 43 33.62 -8.45 16.46
C GLU A 43 34.54 -9.34 15.63
N GLY A 44 35.18 -8.75 14.61
CA GLY A 44 36.18 -9.42 13.77
C GLY A 44 35.71 -10.68 13.02
N GLY A 45 34.39 -10.86 12.84
CA GLY A 45 33.81 -11.98 12.10
C GLY A 45 33.84 -13.33 12.82
N THR A 46 34.37 -13.41 14.06
CA THR A 46 34.59 -14.68 14.77
C THR A 46 33.82 -14.77 16.08
N ARG A 47 33.45 -13.66 16.67
CA ARG A 47 32.74 -13.60 17.95
C ARG A 47 31.44 -12.83 17.80
N GLN A 48 30.37 -13.35 18.38
CA GLN A 48 29.06 -12.73 18.40
C GLN A 48 28.53 -12.68 19.84
N TRP A 49 27.86 -11.59 20.16
CA TRP A 49 27.13 -11.40 21.41
C TRP A 49 25.67 -11.15 21.08
N VAL A 50 24.81 -11.85 21.78
CA VAL A 50 23.37 -11.79 21.62
C VAL A 50 22.74 -11.30 22.90
N LYS A 51 21.83 -10.37 22.83
CA LYS A 51 21.03 -9.86 23.93
C LYS A 51 19.57 -9.75 23.52
N THR A 52 18.69 -10.18 24.40
CA THR A 52 17.24 -10.08 24.23
C THR A 52 16.72 -8.89 25.00
N PHE A 53 15.83 -8.13 24.39
CA PHE A 53 15.17 -6.96 24.96
C PHE A 53 13.66 -7.12 24.85
N GLY A 54 12.90 -6.35 25.64
CA GLY A 54 11.46 -6.19 25.45
C GLY A 54 11.14 -5.31 24.23
N THR A 55 9.86 -4.99 24.09
CA THR A 55 9.33 -4.19 22.97
C THR A 55 8.76 -2.84 23.41
N TYR A 56 8.90 -2.48 24.67
CA TYR A 56 8.47 -1.18 25.17
C TYR A 56 9.45 -0.08 24.73
N THR A 57 8.97 1.15 24.67
CA THR A 57 9.81 2.29 24.26
C THR A 57 11.11 2.41 25.06
N VAL A 58 11.09 2.08 26.36
CA VAL A 58 12.30 2.06 27.20
C VAL A 58 13.29 1.00 26.72
N ASP A 59 12.81 -0.17 26.28
CA ASP A 59 13.64 -1.24 25.76
C ASP A 59 14.27 -0.85 24.42
N LEU A 60 13.51 -0.17 23.53
CA LEU A 60 14.02 0.31 22.25
C LEU A 60 15.18 1.31 22.44
N LYS A 61 15.05 2.24 23.40
CA LYS A 61 16.14 3.14 23.80
C LYS A 61 17.33 2.38 24.37
N GLY A 62 17.08 1.37 25.22
CA GLY A 62 18.11 0.50 25.75
C GLY A 62 18.84 -0.30 24.67
N ILE A 63 18.16 -0.68 23.56
CA ILE A 63 18.82 -1.27 22.38
C ILE A 63 19.76 -0.25 21.75
N ALA A 64 19.32 0.98 21.53
CA ALA A 64 20.14 2.02 20.92
C ALA A 64 21.39 2.34 21.78
N GLU A 65 21.24 2.43 23.11
CA GLU A 65 22.34 2.63 24.05
C GLU A 65 23.34 1.47 23.98
N TRP A 66 22.86 0.24 24.05
CA TRP A 66 23.69 -0.95 23.96
C TRP A 66 24.46 -1.05 22.64
N LEU A 67 23.83 -0.71 21.50
CA LEU A 67 24.50 -0.66 20.21
C LEU A 67 25.58 0.41 20.14
N LYS A 68 25.39 1.58 20.79
CA LYS A 68 26.40 2.63 20.91
C LYS A 68 27.60 2.19 21.75
N GLU A 69 27.38 1.46 22.86
CA GLU A 69 28.47 0.90 23.69
C GLU A 69 29.37 -0.03 22.87
N TRP A 70 28.78 -0.76 21.90
CA TRP A 70 29.52 -1.63 20.97
C TRP A 70 30.10 -0.91 19.78
N GLY A 71 29.93 0.41 19.65
CA GLY A 71 30.38 1.20 18.52
C GLY A 71 29.76 0.79 17.19
N ILE A 72 28.52 0.26 17.21
CA ILE A 72 27.78 -0.12 16.00
C ILE A 72 27.38 1.12 15.21
N GLU A 73 27.49 1.07 13.90
CA GLU A 73 27.10 2.14 12.98
C GLU A 73 25.93 1.71 12.09
N SER A 74 25.84 0.43 11.78
CA SER A 74 24.85 -0.10 10.83
C SER A 74 24.07 -1.27 11.40
N VAL A 75 22.73 -1.27 11.22
CA VAL A 75 21.82 -2.25 11.77
C VAL A 75 20.94 -2.84 10.69
N ALA A 76 20.95 -4.15 10.53
CA ALA A 76 20.02 -4.86 9.65
C ALA A 76 18.92 -5.54 10.46
N MET A 77 17.66 -5.39 10.04
CA MET A 77 16.51 -6.01 10.69
C MET A 77 15.50 -6.60 9.70
N GLU A 78 14.83 -7.69 10.10
CA GLU A 78 13.83 -8.30 9.25
C GLU A 78 12.50 -7.51 9.24
N SER A 79 11.91 -7.36 8.05
CA SER A 79 10.64 -6.63 7.83
C SER A 79 9.40 -7.50 8.10
N THR A 80 9.32 -8.14 9.27
CA THR A 80 8.15 -8.96 9.63
C THR A 80 7.01 -8.10 10.16
N GLY A 81 5.88 -8.12 9.46
CA GLY A 81 4.68 -7.37 9.86
C GLY A 81 4.92 -5.86 9.99
N VAL A 82 4.55 -5.29 11.13
CA VAL A 82 4.70 -3.87 11.48
C VAL A 82 5.61 -3.65 12.69
N TYR A 83 6.09 -4.73 13.32
CA TYR A 83 6.78 -4.70 14.60
C TYR A 83 8.16 -4.02 14.54
N TRP A 84 8.78 -4.04 13.37
CA TRP A 84 10.08 -3.40 13.12
C TRP A 84 10.01 -1.87 13.12
N ILE A 85 8.83 -1.26 12.85
CA ILE A 85 8.69 0.18 12.62
C ILE A 85 9.17 1.01 13.82
N PRO A 86 8.71 0.78 15.06
CA PRO A 86 9.12 1.60 16.21
C PRO A 86 10.63 1.53 16.48
N LEU A 87 11.22 0.34 16.36
CA LEU A 87 12.67 0.18 16.55
C LEU A 87 13.45 0.88 15.45
N PHE A 88 13.02 0.72 14.20
CA PHE A 88 13.67 1.33 13.06
C PHE A 88 13.71 2.86 13.20
N GLU A 89 12.58 3.46 13.58
CA GLU A 89 12.46 4.93 13.76
C GLU A 89 13.30 5.42 14.95
N GLU A 90 13.33 4.69 16.06
CA GLU A 90 14.20 5.02 17.21
C GLU A 90 15.68 4.98 16.79
N LEU A 91 16.11 3.93 16.08
CA LEU A 91 17.50 3.80 15.66
C LEU A 91 17.91 4.85 14.62
N GLU A 92 17.04 5.18 13.66
CA GLU A 92 17.29 6.28 12.71
C GLU A 92 17.46 7.63 13.43
N GLN A 93 16.58 7.93 14.42
CA GLN A 93 16.69 9.15 15.23
C GLN A 93 17.98 9.21 16.04
N GLN A 94 18.51 8.07 16.45
CA GLN A 94 19.77 7.95 17.19
C GLN A 94 21.02 7.95 16.27
N GLY A 95 20.84 8.06 14.94
CA GLY A 95 21.90 8.20 13.96
C GLY A 95 22.46 6.90 13.39
N PHE A 96 21.81 5.76 13.60
CA PHE A 96 22.23 4.48 13.01
C PHE A 96 21.81 4.38 11.53
N HIS A 97 22.64 3.73 10.71
CA HIS A 97 22.29 3.34 9.35
C HIS A 97 21.44 2.05 9.37
N CYS A 98 20.13 2.19 9.21
CA CYS A 98 19.21 1.08 9.32
C CYS A 98 18.90 0.43 7.95
N HIS A 99 19.03 -0.90 7.88
CA HIS A 99 18.74 -1.71 6.69
C HIS A 99 17.58 -2.65 6.97
N LEU A 100 16.48 -2.46 6.26
CA LEU A 100 15.31 -3.32 6.37
C LEU A 100 15.43 -4.47 5.38
N ILE A 101 15.38 -5.71 5.85
CA ILE A 101 15.60 -6.90 5.04
C ILE A 101 14.29 -7.66 4.82
N SER A 102 14.05 -8.08 3.60
CA SER A 102 12.88 -8.88 3.27
C SER A 102 13.04 -10.33 3.75
N SER A 103 12.04 -10.87 4.46
CA SER A 103 11.94 -12.30 4.83
C SER A 103 12.18 -13.26 3.66
N ARG A 104 11.85 -12.84 2.44
CA ARG A 104 12.10 -13.62 1.23
C ARG A 104 13.59 -13.74 0.92
N SER A 105 14.36 -12.70 1.15
CA SER A 105 15.82 -12.69 0.92
C SER A 105 16.51 -13.63 1.90
N LEU A 106 16.09 -13.64 3.16
CA LEU A 106 16.61 -14.52 4.20
C LEU A 106 16.28 -16.00 3.95
N ARG A 107 15.07 -16.33 3.50
CA ARG A 107 14.63 -17.72 3.22
C ARG A 107 15.36 -18.42 2.06
N ARG A 108 16.08 -17.69 1.22
CA ARG A 108 16.85 -18.26 0.11
C ARG A 108 18.14 -18.92 0.56
N ILE A 109 18.52 -18.72 1.81
CA ILE A 109 19.77 -19.22 2.37
C ILE A 109 19.42 -20.35 3.36
N PRO A 110 19.83 -21.62 3.11
CA PRO A 110 19.39 -22.76 3.93
C PRO A 110 19.96 -22.78 5.33
N GLY A 111 19.20 -23.25 6.30
CA GLY A 111 19.69 -23.77 7.59
C GLY A 111 19.32 -23.03 8.84
N ARG A 112 17.99 -22.77 9.16
CA ARG A 112 17.68 -22.15 10.47
C ARG A 112 16.33 -22.32 11.08
N LYS A 113 16.26 -22.28 12.46
CA LYS A 113 15.01 -22.49 13.20
C LYS A 113 14.97 -21.85 14.60
N SER A 114 15.68 -20.75 14.89
CA SER A 114 15.51 -20.03 16.16
C SER A 114 15.87 -18.55 15.99
N ASP A 115 15.20 -17.68 16.73
CA ASP A 115 15.35 -16.21 16.68
C ASP A 115 16.79 -15.77 16.98
N VAL A 116 17.49 -16.48 17.90
CA VAL A 116 18.91 -16.26 18.18
C VAL A 116 19.77 -16.56 16.96
N LEU A 117 19.53 -17.68 16.27
CA LEU A 117 20.25 -18.03 15.04
C LEU A 117 19.91 -17.08 13.90
N ASP A 118 18.68 -16.54 13.87
CA ASP A 118 18.24 -15.63 12.84
C ASP A 118 18.91 -14.25 12.98
N CYS A 119 18.97 -13.66 14.20
CA CYS A 119 19.68 -12.40 14.41
C CYS A 119 21.20 -12.52 14.17
N GLN A 120 21.83 -13.63 14.58
CA GLN A 120 23.25 -13.89 14.33
C GLN A 120 23.57 -13.97 12.83
N TRP A 121 22.67 -14.55 12.08
CA TRP A 121 22.85 -14.66 10.65
C TRP A 121 22.58 -13.36 9.91
N ILE A 122 21.58 -12.62 10.29
CA ILE A 122 21.35 -11.28 9.78
C ILE A 122 22.61 -10.44 10.00
N GLN A 123 23.18 -10.49 11.23
CA GLN A 123 24.42 -9.79 11.56
C GLN A 123 25.57 -10.24 10.64
N SER A 124 25.78 -11.55 10.48
CA SER A 124 26.85 -12.09 9.63
C SER A 124 26.68 -11.66 8.19
N LEU A 125 25.50 -11.87 7.59
CA LEU A 125 25.23 -11.49 6.21
C LEU A 125 25.40 -9.97 5.98
N HIS A 126 24.96 -9.17 6.96
CA HIS A 126 25.08 -7.72 6.90
C HIS A 126 26.55 -7.26 6.97
N SER A 127 27.33 -7.87 7.86
CA SER A 127 28.77 -7.57 7.98
C SER A 127 29.53 -7.82 6.68
N TYR A 128 29.13 -8.83 5.92
CA TYR A 128 29.77 -9.15 4.62
C TYR A 128 29.10 -8.50 3.41
N GLY A 129 28.13 -7.61 3.61
CA GLY A 129 27.46 -6.89 2.51
C GLY A 129 26.58 -7.78 1.63
N LEU A 130 26.12 -8.92 2.12
CA LEU A 130 25.35 -9.91 1.35
C LEU A 130 23.82 -9.68 1.41
N LEU A 131 23.38 -8.63 2.10
CA LEU A 131 21.97 -8.30 2.25
C LEU A 131 21.60 -7.11 1.37
N GLU A 132 20.55 -7.26 0.58
CA GLU A 132 19.91 -6.16 -0.14
C GLU A 132 18.85 -5.51 0.75
N SER A 133 18.95 -4.20 0.96
CA SER A 133 17.94 -3.46 1.70
C SER A 133 16.60 -3.42 0.95
N SER A 134 15.53 -3.64 1.70
CA SER A 134 14.17 -3.39 1.20
C SER A 134 13.97 -1.89 0.98
N PHE A 135 13.28 -1.54 -0.10
CA PHE A 135 12.97 -0.17 -0.40
C PHE A 135 12.04 0.45 0.66
N ARG A 136 12.42 1.62 1.19
CA ARG A 136 11.59 2.48 2.03
C ARG A 136 11.54 3.88 1.41
N PRO A 137 10.34 4.50 1.24
CA PRO A 137 10.21 5.89 0.84
C PRO A 137 10.83 6.83 1.87
N GLU A 138 11.08 8.07 1.46
CA GLU A 138 11.56 9.14 2.34
C GLU A 138 10.60 9.33 3.54
N ALA A 139 11.17 9.72 4.69
CA ALA A 139 10.42 9.89 5.95
C ALA A 139 9.23 10.85 5.78
N ASP A 140 9.39 11.93 5.04
CA ASP A 140 8.35 12.94 4.78
C ASP A 140 7.13 12.36 4.05
N LEU A 141 7.28 11.26 3.31
CA LEU A 141 6.19 10.61 2.57
C LEU A 141 5.53 9.47 3.35
N VAL A 142 6.10 9.04 4.49
CA VAL A 142 5.58 7.90 5.26
C VAL A 142 4.19 8.17 5.82
N ALA A 143 3.94 9.37 6.33
CA ALA A 143 2.62 9.77 6.86
C ALA A 143 1.56 9.74 5.76
N LEU A 144 1.81 10.39 4.62
CA LEU A 144 0.91 10.39 3.46
C LEU A 144 0.64 8.97 2.95
N ARG A 145 1.68 8.14 2.87
CA ARG A 145 1.57 6.74 2.46
C ARG A 145 0.68 5.94 3.41
N THR A 146 0.81 6.16 4.71
CA THR A 146 0.00 5.49 5.74
C THR A 146 -1.46 5.88 5.61
N LEU A 147 -1.76 7.17 5.51
CA LEU A 147 -3.12 7.68 5.34
C LEU A 147 -3.75 7.21 4.02
N LEU A 148 -3.00 7.24 2.92
CA LEU A 148 -3.51 6.77 1.62
C LEU A 148 -3.85 5.26 1.64
N ARG A 149 -3.05 4.46 2.34
CA ARG A 149 -3.32 3.03 2.52
C ARG A 149 -4.55 2.80 3.40
N HIS A 150 -4.70 3.58 4.47
CA HIS A 150 -5.88 3.54 5.32
C HIS A 150 -7.14 3.92 4.54
N ARG A 151 -7.08 5.00 3.75
CA ARG A 151 -8.17 5.40 2.84
C ARG A 151 -8.57 4.26 1.90
N ALA A 152 -7.60 3.56 1.32
CA ALA A 152 -7.87 2.42 0.43
C ALA A 152 -8.60 1.29 1.17
N GLN A 153 -8.22 0.99 2.42
CA GLN A 153 -8.91 0.00 3.26
C GLN A 153 -10.36 0.42 3.57
N LEU A 154 -10.59 1.70 3.88
CA LEU A 154 -11.96 2.19 4.10
C LEU A 154 -12.85 2.02 2.85
N ILE A 155 -12.30 2.24 1.65
CA ILE A 155 -13.02 1.99 0.39
C ILE A 155 -13.31 0.50 0.20
N GLU A 156 -12.34 -0.37 0.51
CA GLU A 156 -12.52 -1.82 0.46
C GLU A 156 -13.60 -2.29 1.44
N HIS A 157 -13.62 -1.76 2.67
CA HIS A 157 -14.64 -2.08 3.68
C HIS A 157 -16.02 -1.54 3.32
N ARG A 158 -16.12 -0.43 2.59
CA ARG A 158 -17.41 0.10 2.11
C ARG A 158 -18.05 -0.76 1.03
N ALA A 159 -17.25 -1.37 0.16
CA ALA A 159 -17.74 -2.08 -1.01
C ALA A 159 -18.69 -3.25 -0.71
N PRO A 160 -18.50 -4.12 0.30
CA PRO A 160 -19.44 -5.18 0.66
C PRO A 160 -20.83 -4.66 1.01
N HIS A 161 -20.96 -3.49 1.63
CA HIS A 161 -22.26 -2.93 2.01
C HIS A 161 -23.11 -2.55 0.80
N ILE A 162 -22.51 -2.22 -0.34
CA ILE A 162 -23.23 -2.00 -1.60
C ILE A 162 -23.89 -3.32 -2.05
N LEU A 163 -23.15 -4.42 -2.00
CA LEU A 163 -23.66 -5.74 -2.36
C LEU A 163 -24.75 -6.21 -1.38
N HIS A 164 -24.61 -5.92 -0.08
CA HIS A 164 -25.61 -6.24 0.93
C HIS A 164 -26.91 -5.47 0.67
N MET A 165 -26.84 -4.15 0.36
CA MET A 165 -28.03 -3.38 -0.02
C MET A 165 -28.71 -3.96 -1.27
N GLN A 166 -27.96 -4.28 -2.31
CA GLN A 166 -28.50 -4.89 -3.52
C GLN A 166 -29.15 -6.24 -3.24
N LYS A 167 -28.51 -7.08 -2.42
CA LYS A 167 -29.05 -8.38 -2.03
C LYS A 167 -30.37 -8.23 -1.25
N ALA A 168 -30.42 -7.33 -0.28
CA ALA A 168 -31.65 -7.10 0.51
C ALA A 168 -32.80 -6.64 -0.39
N LEU A 169 -32.55 -5.73 -1.35
CA LEU A 169 -33.56 -5.31 -2.32
C LEU A 169 -34.02 -6.47 -3.21
N LEU A 170 -33.11 -7.27 -3.74
CA LEU A 170 -33.44 -8.43 -4.57
C LEU A 170 -34.25 -9.49 -3.82
N GLN A 171 -34.00 -9.72 -2.54
CA GLN A 171 -34.74 -10.64 -1.70
C GLN A 171 -36.21 -10.19 -1.46
N MET A 172 -36.48 -8.91 -1.62
CA MET A 172 -37.80 -8.31 -1.64
C MET A 172 -38.38 -8.19 -3.08
N ASN A 173 -37.74 -8.78 -4.06
CA ASN A 173 -38.04 -8.63 -5.50
C ASN A 173 -38.05 -7.18 -5.99
N ILE A 174 -37.24 -6.31 -5.38
CA ILE A 174 -37.05 -4.92 -5.81
C ILE A 174 -35.86 -4.87 -6.74
N GLN A 175 -36.12 -4.61 -8.02
CA GLN A 175 -35.14 -4.73 -9.11
C GLN A 175 -34.43 -3.39 -9.43
N LEU A 176 -34.09 -2.62 -8.40
CA LEU A 176 -33.52 -1.28 -8.54
C LEU A 176 -32.24 -1.24 -9.38
N SER A 177 -31.41 -2.28 -9.33
CA SER A 177 -30.18 -2.41 -10.11
C SER A 177 -30.41 -2.62 -11.62
N GLN A 178 -31.60 -2.97 -12.06
CA GLN A 178 -31.94 -3.11 -13.48
C GLN A 178 -32.31 -1.76 -14.13
N VAL A 179 -32.82 -0.83 -13.33
CA VAL A 179 -33.27 0.48 -13.80
C VAL A 179 -32.26 1.59 -13.52
N LEU A 180 -31.38 1.42 -12.52
CA LEU A 180 -30.31 2.34 -12.18
C LEU A 180 -28.94 1.73 -12.49
N SER A 181 -28.12 2.46 -13.19
CA SER A 181 -26.72 2.05 -13.44
C SER A 181 -25.87 2.03 -12.17
N ASP A 182 -26.27 2.75 -11.13
CA ASP A 182 -25.58 2.87 -9.87
C ASP A 182 -26.60 3.08 -8.73
N VAL A 183 -26.81 2.04 -7.94
CA VAL A 183 -27.74 2.06 -6.78
C VAL A 183 -27.27 2.99 -5.66
N THR A 184 -25.96 3.32 -5.61
CA THR A 184 -25.41 4.27 -4.63
C THR A 184 -25.35 5.71 -5.17
N GLY A 185 -25.93 5.96 -6.35
CA GLY A 185 -26.13 7.31 -6.89
C GLY A 185 -27.23 8.08 -6.16
N SER A 186 -27.42 9.37 -6.48
CA SER A 186 -28.40 10.24 -5.82
C SER A 186 -29.83 9.63 -5.82
N THR A 187 -30.28 9.15 -6.97
CA THR A 187 -31.58 8.49 -7.10
C THR A 187 -31.69 7.22 -6.23
N GLY A 188 -30.73 6.31 -6.33
CA GLY A 188 -30.79 5.06 -5.58
C GLY A 188 -30.74 5.29 -4.06
N GLN A 189 -29.90 6.22 -3.61
CA GLN A 189 -29.87 6.60 -2.19
C GLN A 189 -31.18 7.25 -1.71
N ALA A 190 -31.77 8.16 -2.52
CA ALA A 190 -33.04 8.78 -2.16
C ALA A 190 -34.15 7.73 -2.02
N ILE A 191 -34.25 6.81 -2.98
CA ILE A 191 -35.22 5.72 -2.95
C ILE A 191 -35.01 4.79 -1.76
N MET A 192 -33.77 4.32 -1.51
CA MET A 192 -33.50 3.44 -0.37
C MET A 192 -33.80 4.11 0.97
N ARG A 193 -33.50 5.41 1.13
CA ARG A 193 -33.85 6.15 2.35
C ARG A 193 -35.35 6.29 2.53
N ALA A 194 -36.11 6.56 1.47
CA ALA A 194 -37.56 6.62 1.51
C ALA A 194 -38.18 5.25 1.86
N ILE A 195 -37.65 4.16 1.29
CA ILE A 195 -38.05 2.80 1.67
C ILE A 195 -37.82 2.54 3.16
N ILE A 196 -36.68 2.89 3.68
CA ILE A 196 -36.33 2.74 5.10
C ILE A 196 -37.23 3.63 5.99
N ALA A 197 -37.62 4.81 5.50
CA ALA A 197 -38.54 5.71 6.18
C ALA A 197 -39.99 5.25 6.14
N GLY A 198 -40.30 4.15 5.45
CA GLY A 198 -41.64 3.54 5.42
C GLY A 198 -42.44 3.78 4.15
N GLU A 199 -41.91 4.48 3.13
CA GLU A 199 -42.62 4.62 1.85
C GLU A 199 -42.62 3.27 1.11
N ARG A 200 -43.83 2.91 0.60
CA ARG A 200 -44.06 1.64 -0.11
C ARG A 200 -44.74 1.84 -1.47
N ASP A 201 -45.21 3.05 -1.75
CA ASP A 201 -45.83 3.37 -3.03
C ASP A 201 -44.75 3.46 -4.13
N PRO A 202 -44.78 2.54 -5.13
CA PRO A 202 -43.76 2.51 -6.18
C PRO A 202 -43.70 3.80 -7.00
N TYR A 203 -44.83 4.46 -7.24
CA TYR A 203 -44.88 5.71 -7.99
C TYR A 203 -44.28 6.87 -7.20
N LYS A 204 -44.61 6.99 -5.91
CA LYS A 204 -43.96 8.00 -5.05
C LYS A 204 -42.46 7.79 -4.95
N LEU A 205 -42.01 6.54 -4.84
CA LEU A 205 -40.58 6.22 -4.87
C LEU A 205 -39.93 6.57 -6.22
N ALA A 206 -40.64 6.36 -7.33
CA ALA A 206 -40.14 6.67 -8.68
C ALA A 206 -39.98 8.17 -8.92
N THR A 207 -40.79 9.05 -8.32
CA THR A 207 -40.64 10.51 -8.43
C THR A 207 -39.33 11.03 -7.83
N LEU A 208 -38.64 10.25 -6.99
CA LEU A 208 -37.31 10.59 -6.44
C LEU A 208 -36.17 10.46 -7.47
N ARG A 209 -36.50 10.08 -8.69
CA ARG A 209 -35.49 9.98 -9.76
C ARG A 209 -34.85 11.33 -10.10
N ASN A 210 -33.56 11.32 -10.37
CA ASN A 210 -32.87 12.46 -10.90
C ASN A 210 -33.18 12.62 -12.41
N TYR A 211 -33.26 13.85 -12.91
CA TYR A 211 -33.51 14.15 -14.35
C TYR A 211 -32.54 13.45 -15.31
N ARG A 212 -31.34 13.04 -14.83
CA ARG A 212 -30.33 12.30 -15.62
C ARG A 212 -30.62 10.79 -15.72
N CYS A 213 -31.62 10.27 -15.01
CA CYS A 213 -31.99 8.87 -15.14
C CYS A 213 -32.52 8.59 -16.56
N LYS A 214 -32.00 7.54 -17.17
CA LYS A 214 -32.40 7.14 -18.52
C LYS A 214 -33.77 6.49 -18.56
N LYS A 215 -34.17 5.82 -17.45
CA LYS A 215 -35.45 5.14 -17.29
C LYS A 215 -36.48 6.13 -16.80
N ASP A 216 -37.72 6.02 -17.30
CA ASP A 216 -38.84 6.82 -16.88
C ASP A 216 -39.41 6.37 -15.52
N GLU A 217 -40.43 7.07 -15.04
CA GLU A 217 -41.05 6.80 -13.75
C GLU A 217 -41.81 5.49 -13.74
N ASP A 218 -42.46 5.12 -14.85
CA ASP A 218 -43.22 3.88 -14.94
C ASP A 218 -42.30 2.65 -14.90
N GLU A 219 -41.17 2.69 -15.62
CA GLU A 219 -40.16 1.62 -15.56
C GLU A 219 -39.57 1.49 -14.16
N ILE A 220 -39.30 2.63 -13.50
CA ILE A 220 -38.77 2.63 -12.14
C ILE A 220 -39.82 2.14 -11.14
N ALA A 221 -41.09 2.60 -11.23
CA ALA A 221 -42.18 2.13 -10.36
C ALA A 221 -42.41 0.62 -10.51
N LYS A 222 -42.38 0.11 -11.75
CA LYS A 222 -42.46 -1.32 -12.01
C LYS A 222 -41.33 -2.12 -11.31
N ALA A 223 -40.11 -1.61 -11.34
CA ALA A 223 -38.96 -2.24 -10.69
C ALA A 223 -39.01 -2.16 -9.16
N LEU A 224 -39.77 -1.22 -8.61
CA LEU A 224 -39.98 -1.01 -7.18
C LEU A 224 -41.19 -1.73 -6.61
N THR A 225 -41.98 -2.39 -7.47
CA THR A 225 -43.10 -3.22 -7.05
C THR A 225 -42.56 -4.57 -6.58
N GLY A 226 -42.55 -4.79 -5.27
CA GLY A 226 -41.97 -5.98 -4.65
C GLY A 226 -42.73 -6.42 -3.41
N THR A 227 -42.17 -7.38 -2.68
CA THR A 227 -42.71 -7.91 -1.43
C THR A 227 -41.88 -7.36 -0.26
N TRP A 228 -42.54 -6.59 0.60
CA TRP A 228 -41.86 -5.98 1.74
C TRP A 228 -41.72 -6.98 2.88
N ARG A 229 -40.50 -7.14 3.41
CA ARG A 229 -40.16 -8.07 4.49
C ARG A 229 -39.27 -7.35 5.50
N GLU A 230 -39.69 -7.37 6.75
CA GLU A 230 -39.05 -6.58 7.82
C GLU A 230 -37.59 -6.95 8.05
N GLU A 231 -37.25 -8.25 7.96
CA GLU A 231 -35.87 -8.72 8.10
C GLU A 231 -34.94 -8.14 6.99
N HIS A 232 -35.43 -8.01 5.77
CA HIS A 232 -34.67 -7.47 4.67
C HIS A 232 -34.62 -5.94 4.69
N LEU A 233 -35.65 -5.28 5.17
CA LEU A 233 -35.67 -3.84 5.42
C LEU A 233 -34.67 -3.48 6.52
N PHE A 234 -34.57 -4.27 7.57
CA PHE A 234 -33.60 -4.11 8.64
C PHE A 234 -32.17 -4.24 8.11
N ILE A 235 -31.88 -5.28 7.30
CA ILE A 235 -30.57 -5.48 6.67
C ILE A 235 -30.23 -4.33 5.72
N LEU A 236 -31.19 -3.84 4.93
CA LEU A 236 -31.03 -2.70 4.04
C LEU A 236 -30.64 -1.44 4.81
N LYS A 237 -31.35 -1.16 5.93
CA LYS A 237 -31.07 -0.02 6.81
C LYS A 237 -29.65 -0.08 7.36
N GLN A 238 -29.27 -1.19 7.99
CA GLN A 238 -27.92 -1.34 8.54
C GLN A 238 -26.84 -1.21 7.47
N SER A 239 -27.05 -1.82 6.30
CA SER A 239 -26.08 -1.75 5.20
C SER A 239 -25.91 -0.32 4.67
N LEU A 240 -26.98 0.47 4.59
CA LEU A 240 -26.94 1.88 4.19
C LEU A 240 -26.24 2.74 5.25
N GLU A 241 -26.52 2.51 6.54
CA GLU A 241 -25.86 3.23 7.64
C GLU A 241 -24.34 2.98 7.64
N MET A 242 -23.91 1.73 7.42
CA MET A 242 -22.50 1.38 7.29
C MET A 242 -21.85 2.00 6.04
N TYR A 243 -22.55 1.99 4.91
CA TYR A 243 -22.08 2.68 3.70
C TYR A 243 -21.87 4.18 3.95
N ASP A 244 -22.81 4.83 4.61
CA ASP A 244 -22.74 6.25 4.98
C ASP A 244 -21.59 6.50 5.98
N PHE A 245 -21.43 5.62 6.97
CA PHE A 245 -20.34 5.68 7.93
C PHE A 245 -18.98 5.69 7.22
N TYR A 246 -18.71 4.66 6.39
CA TYR A 246 -17.44 4.60 5.65
C TYR A 246 -17.26 5.77 4.68
N THR A 247 -18.34 6.28 4.10
CA THR A 247 -18.27 7.46 3.22
C THR A 247 -17.81 8.71 3.97
N ARG A 248 -18.30 8.91 5.22
CA ARG A 248 -17.83 9.98 6.09
C ARG A 248 -16.37 9.79 6.51
N GLN A 249 -15.97 8.55 6.86
CA GLN A 249 -14.58 8.26 7.25
C GLN A 249 -13.60 8.45 6.08
N ILE A 250 -13.98 8.09 4.87
CA ILE A 250 -13.17 8.34 3.67
C ILE A 250 -12.98 9.84 3.45
N LYS A 251 -14.04 10.64 3.66
CA LYS A 251 -13.95 12.10 3.55
C LYS A 251 -13.01 12.67 4.61
N ALA A 252 -13.16 12.27 5.87
CA ALA A 252 -12.27 12.72 6.95
C ALA A 252 -10.80 12.35 6.67
N CYS A 253 -10.56 11.17 6.10
CA CYS A 253 -9.22 10.77 5.67
C CYS A 253 -8.70 11.62 4.49
N ASP A 254 -9.56 12.02 3.55
CA ASP A 254 -9.19 12.95 2.48
C ASP A 254 -8.80 14.33 3.02
N ASP A 255 -9.53 14.83 4.03
CA ASP A 255 -9.25 16.10 4.68
C ASP A 255 -7.89 16.06 5.45
N GLU A 256 -7.60 14.97 6.14
CA GLU A 256 -6.32 14.76 6.83
C GLU A 256 -5.13 14.63 5.84
N ILE A 257 -5.31 13.91 4.74
CA ILE A 257 -4.30 13.82 3.67
C ILE A 257 -3.97 15.21 3.11
N GLU A 258 -4.98 16.07 2.93
CA GLU A 258 -4.77 17.44 2.47
C GLU A 258 -3.94 18.26 3.46
N GLN A 259 -4.22 18.16 4.78
CA GLN A 259 -3.45 18.85 5.81
C GLN A 259 -1.98 18.40 5.80
N VAL A 260 -1.72 17.10 5.72
CA VAL A 260 -0.35 16.58 5.67
C VAL A 260 0.37 17.03 4.40
N TYR A 261 -0.32 17.10 3.24
CA TYR A 261 0.28 17.66 2.03
C TYR A 261 0.75 19.11 2.19
N GLN A 262 -0.02 19.93 2.91
CA GLN A 262 0.34 21.33 3.20
C GLN A 262 1.58 21.44 4.08
N GLN A 263 1.85 20.45 4.92
CA GLN A 263 3.01 20.39 5.83
C GLN A 263 4.25 19.74 5.18
N THR A 264 4.05 18.95 4.12
CA THR A 264 5.16 18.23 3.45
C THR A 264 6.05 19.23 2.71
N ARG A 265 7.37 19.06 2.84
CA ARG A 265 8.36 19.85 2.10
C ARG A 265 8.06 19.81 0.61
N ALA A 266 7.89 20.97 0.02
CA ALA A 266 7.75 21.14 -1.41
C ALA A 266 9.08 21.67 -1.99
N THR A 267 9.45 21.23 -3.17
CA THR A 267 10.47 21.94 -3.95
C THR A 267 9.88 23.29 -4.38
N ASP A 268 10.69 24.35 -4.32
CA ASP A 268 10.31 25.67 -4.84
C ASP A 268 10.09 25.55 -6.36
N GLY A 269 8.86 25.32 -6.74
CA GLY A 269 8.46 25.09 -8.14
C GLY A 269 7.22 25.90 -8.50
N ASP A 270 7.18 26.32 -9.76
CA ASP A 270 6.03 27.00 -10.36
C ASP A 270 4.76 26.15 -10.22
N ASP A 271 3.69 26.77 -9.71
CA ASP A 271 2.35 26.18 -9.56
C ASP A 271 1.62 25.95 -10.89
N ASP A 272 2.25 26.35 -12.01
CA ASP A 272 1.66 26.22 -13.33
C ASP A 272 1.56 24.74 -13.74
N LEU A 273 0.33 24.28 -13.88
CA LEU A 273 0.05 22.89 -14.23
C LEU A 273 -0.20 22.82 -15.75
N PRO A 274 0.52 21.94 -16.47
CA PRO A 274 0.22 21.72 -17.87
C PRO A 274 -1.23 21.24 -18.05
N GLU A 275 -1.83 21.55 -19.19
CA GLU A 275 -3.15 21.03 -19.52
C GLU A 275 -3.13 19.49 -19.51
N LEU A 276 -4.15 18.90 -18.88
CA LEU A 276 -4.30 17.44 -18.91
C LEU A 276 -4.72 16.98 -20.31
N PRO A 277 -4.24 15.80 -20.73
CA PRO A 277 -4.73 15.18 -21.96
C PRO A 277 -6.26 15.14 -21.97
N GLN A 278 -6.88 15.64 -23.02
CA GLN A 278 -8.33 15.67 -23.14
C GLN A 278 -8.89 14.25 -23.16
N HIS A 279 -9.76 13.93 -22.21
CA HIS A 279 -10.45 12.66 -22.13
C HIS A 279 -11.88 12.79 -22.68
N LYS A 280 -12.29 11.83 -23.52
CA LYS A 280 -13.66 11.75 -24.06
C LYS A 280 -14.72 11.54 -22.97
N ARG A 281 -14.36 11.09 -21.76
CA ARG A 281 -15.27 10.88 -20.63
C ARG A 281 -14.88 11.75 -19.44
N LYS A 282 -15.78 12.66 -19.08
CA LYS A 282 -15.64 13.54 -17.90
C LYS A 282 -16.17 12.91 -16.59
N THR A 283 -16.43 11.60 -16.55
CA THR A 283 -17.00 10.95 -15.35
C THR A 283 -15.91 10.71 -14.32
N ARG A 284 -15.98 11.41 -13.20
CA ARG A 284 -15.12 11.21 -12.05
C ARG A 284 -15.49 9.90 -11.36
N SER A 285 -14.50 9.08 -11.03
CA SER A 285 -14.72 7.90 -10.16
C SER A 285 -15.20 8.34 -8.77
N LYS A 286 -16.19 7.65 -8.21
CA LYS A 286 -16.66 7.89 -6.83
C LYS A 286 -15.58 7.73 -5.77
N ASN A 287 -14.56 6.93 -6.07
CA ASN A 287 -13.42 6.68 -5.18
C ASN A 287 -12.25 7.64 -5.44
N ALA A 288 -12.37 8.57 -6.41
CA ALA A 288 -11.34 9.56 -6.65
C ALA A 288 -11.21 10.50 -5.45
N PRO A 289 -9.99 10.94 -5.10
CA PRO A 289 -9.77 11.88 -4.01
C PRO A 289 -10.51 13.20 -4.26
N MET A 290 -10.91 13.89 -3.19
CA MET A 290 -11.79 15.07 -3.30
C MET A 290 -11.13 16.20 -4.08
N ASN A 291 -9.99 16.70 -3.67
CA ASN A 291 -9.33 17.89 -4.21
C ASN A 291 -8.28 17.53 -5.28
N THR A 292 -8.71 16.87 -6.36
CA THR A 292 -7.77 16.35 -7.38
C THR A 292 -6.86 17.42 -7.98
N LYS A 293 -7.30 18.68 -8.10
CA LYS A 293 -6.47 19.77 -8.62
C LYS A 293 -5.36 20.14 -7.65
N GLU A 294 -5.69 20.28 -6.36
CA GLU A 294 -4.69 20.61 -5.34
C GLU A 294 -3.72 19.46 -5.11
N ILE A 295 -4.21 18.22 -5.03
CA ILE A 295 -3.34 17.03 -4.96
C ILE A 295 -2.37 16.98 -6.13
N ARG A 296 -2.81 17.31 -7.35
CA ARG A 296 -1.94 17.37 -8.53
C ARG A 296 -0.82 18.39 -8.36
N LYS A 297 -1.12 19.58 -7.81
CA LYS A 297 -0.11 20.60 -7.49
C LYS A 297 0.89 20.09 -6.45
N HIS A 298 0.40 19.51 -5.35
CA HIS A 298 1.26 18.94 -4.32
C HIS A 298 2.18 17.86 -4.87
N LEU A 299 1.66 16.94 -5.70
CA LEU A 299 2.47 15.91 -6.34
C LEU A 299 3.54 16.50 -7.28
N LYS A 300 3.18 17.54 -8.07
CA LYS A 300 4.18 18.24 -8.90
C LYS A 300 5.27 18.88 -8.06
N ARG A 301 4.91 19.55 -6.95
CA ARG A 301 5.90 20.15 -6.03
C ARG A 301 6.81 19.11 -5.39
N ILE A 302 6.26 17.93 -5.01
CA ILE A 302 7.04 16.84 -4.43
C ILE A 302 8.00 16.20 -5.45
N CYS A 303 7.54 15.97 -6.69
CA CYS A 303 8.29 15.25 -7.71
C CYS A 303 9.14 16.15 -8.62
N GLY A 304 8.90 17.47 -8.61
CA GLY A 304 9.47 18.40 -9.60
C GLY A 304 8.83 18.32 -10.98
N VAL A 305 8.02 17.29 -11.27
CA VAL A 305 7.34 17.07 -12.55
C VAL A 305 5.90 16.61 -12.34
N ASP A 306 5.04 16.92 -13.30
CA ASP A 306 3.64 16.46 -13.28
C ASP A 306 3.49 15.12 -13.99
N ILE A 307 3.53 14.04 -13.24
CA ILE A 307 3.37 12.69 -13.80
C ILE A 307 1.96 12.40 -14.30
N THR A 308 0.97 13.23 -13.97
CA THR A 308 -0.40 13.08 -14.50
C THR A 308 -0.54 13.54 -15.95
N ALA A 309 0.47 14.23 -16.48
CA ALA A 309 0.58 14.55 -17.91
C ALA A 309 0.79 13.28 -18.77
N VAL A 310 1.25 12.18 -18.16
CA VAL A 310 1.39 10.90 -18.85
C VAL A 310 0.02 10.25 -19.06
N HIS A 311 -0.31 9.91 -20.31
CA HIS A 311 -1.56 9.24 -20.64
C HIS A 311 -1.76 7.96 -19.82
N GLY A 312 -2.94 7.83 -19.21
CA GLY A 312 -3.32 6.70 -18.39
C GLY A 312 -3.04 6.88 -16.89
N ILE A 313 -2.23 7.85 -16.49
CA ILE A 313 -1.96 8.14 -15.08
C ILE A 313 -2.94 9.19 -14.58
N SER A 314 -3.96 8.75 -13.84
CA SER A 314 -4.86 9.66 -13.12
C SER A 314 -4.20 10.21 -11.85
N VAL A 315 -4.76 11.29 -11.27
CA VAL A 315 -4.27 11.86 -10.01
C VAL A 315 -4.20 10.80 -8.89
N ALA A 316 -5.20 9.91 -8.78
CA ALA A 316 -5.19 8.83 -7.78
C ALA A 316 -4.08 7.80 -8.02
N LEU A 317 -3.78 7.47 -9.29
CA LEU A 317 -2.66 6.59 -9.62
C LEU A 317 -1.32 7.28 -9.38
N ALA A 318 -1.20 8.56 -9.76
CA ALA A 318 -0.03 9.38 -9.50
C ALA A 318 0.28 9.43 -8.00
N GLN A 319 -0.73 9.71 -7.18
CA GLN A 319 -0.62 9.71 -5.72
C GLN A 319 -0.11 8.35 -5.20
N THR A 320 -0.66 7.24 -5.68
CA THR A 320 -0.20 5.90 -5.28
C THR A 320 1.25 5.65 -5.73
N ILE A 321 1.59 6.01 -6.97
CA ILE A 321 2.94 5.81 -7.51
C ILE A 321 3.97 6.58 -6.68
N VAL A 322 3.76 7.89 -6.48
CA VAL A 322 4.70 8.76 -5.76
C VAL A 322 4.90 8.29 -4.31
N LEU A 323 3.79 8.01 -3.60
CA LEU A 323 3.88 7.63 -2.19
C LEU A 323 4.41 6.19 -1.97
N GLU A 324 4.33 5.32 -2.97
CA GLU A 324 4.88 3.96 -2.86
C GLU A 324 6.30 3.84 -3.42
N VAL A 325 6.71 4.70 -4.38
CA VAL A 325 8.03 4.69 -5.01
C VAL A 325 8.98 5.71 -4.36
N GLY A 326 8.44 6.84 -3.85
CA GLY A 326 9.24 7.99 -3.45
C GLY A 326 9.67 8.82 -4.66
N THR A 327 10.52 9.81 -4.42
CA THR A 327 11.00 10.76 -5.43
C THR A 327 12.40 10.44 -5.94
N ASP A 328 13.20 9.75 -5.15
CA ASP A 328 14.57 9.36 -5.52
C ASP A 328 14.58 8.12 -6.43
N MET A 329 14.65 8.34 -7.73
CA MET A 329 14.79 7.29 -8.74
C MET A 329 16.24 6.77 -8.87
N GLY A 330 17.23 7.43 -8.28
CA GLY A 330 18.62 6.99 -8.24
C GLY A 330 18.83 5.67 -7.49
N LYS A 331 17.87 5.28 -6.64
CA LYS A 331 17.81 3.97 -5.97
C LYS A 331 17.68 2.78 -6.95
N PHE A 332 17.29 3.03 -8.19
CA PHE A 332 17.18 2.02 -9.23
C PHE A 332 18.26 2.23 -10.29
N PRO A 333 19.19 1.27 -10.49
CA PRO A 333 20.29 1.42 -11.45
C PRO A 333 19.83 1.69 -12.90
N ASN A 334 18.67 1.17 -13.28
CA ASN A 334 18.02 1.41 -14.57
C ASN A 334 16.53 1.00 -14.54
N GLU A 335 15.83 1.24 -15.65
CA GLU A 335 14.41 0.94 -15.82
C GLU A 335 14.07 -0.56 -15.67
N LYS A 336 15.00 -1.46 -16.00
CA LYS A 336 14.78 -2.93 -15.87
C LYS A 336 14.73 -3.35 -14.40
N HIS A 337 15.60 -2.77 -13.55
CA HIS A 337 15.58 -3.00 -12.11
C HIS A 337 14.29 -2.46 -11.51
N PHE A 338 13.86 -1.26 -11.92
CA PHE A 338 12.58 -0.69 -11.50
C PHE A 338 11.39 -1.56 -11.90
N CYS A 339 11.31 -2.00 -13.16
CA CYS A 339 10.26 -2.91 -13.62
C CYS A 339 10.27 -4.26 -12.88
N SER A 340 11.44 -4.78 -12.55
CA SER A 340 11.60 -6.01 -11.76
C SER A 340 11.09 -5.82 -10.33
N TRP A 341 11.45 -4.70 -9.69
CA TRP A 341 10.97 -4.33 -8.36
C TRP A 341 9.44 -4.15 -8.31
N LEU A 342 8.86 -3.54 -9.34
CA LEU A 342 7.41 -3.42 -9.51
C LEU A 342 6.71 -4.78 -9.72
N GLY A 343 7.46 -5.87 -9.99
CA GLY A 343 6.91 -7.17 -10.36
C GLY A 343 6.23 -7.16 -11.73
N LEU A 344 6.69 -6.31 -12.65
CA LEU A 344 6.18 -6.20 -14.02
C LEU A 344 7.04 -7.01 -15.00
N ALA A 345 8.31 -7.23 -14.68
CA ALA A 345 9.21 -8.04 -15.50
C ALA A 345 8.92 -9.55 -15.31
N PRO A 346 8.86 -10.34 -16.39
CA PRO A 346 8.75 -11.79 -16.27
C PRO A 346 10.07 -12.37 -15.75
N LYS A 347 9.96 -13.35 -14.84
CA LYS A 347 11.12 -14.13 -14.42
C LYS A 347 11.28 -15.32 -15.37
N HIS A 348 12.38 -15.34 -16.12
CA HIS A 348 12.76 -16.46 -16.97
C HIS A 348 13.66 -17.41 -16.16
N GLU A 349 13.27 -18.67 -16.09
CA GLU A 349 14.11 -19.76 -15.63
C GLU A 349 14.56 -20.55 -16.88
N ILE A 350 15.84 -20.48 -17.20
CA ILE A 350 16.42 -21.12 -18.40
C ILE A 350 17.42 -22.17 -17.94
N SER A 351 17.35 -23.37 -18.51
CA SER A 351 18.33 -24.43 -18.32
C SER A 351 18.63 -25.10 -19.67
N GLY A 352 19.92 -25.25 -20.01
CA GLY A 352 20.34 -25.81 -21.26
C GLY A 352 19.79 -25.13 -22.52
N GLY A 353 19.60 -23.78 -22.47
CA GLY A 353 19.01 -23.00 -23.56
C GLY A 353 17.48 -23.10 -23.69
N LYS A 354 16.81 -23.92 -22.86
CA LYS A 354 15.34 -24.05 -22.84
C LYS A 354 14.72 -23.20 -21.72
N VAL A 355 13.68 -22.44 -22.05
CA VAL A 355 12.90 -21.70 -21.07
C VAL A 355 12.02 -22.65 -20.28
N LEU A 356 12.38 -22.93 -19.02
CA LEU A 356 11.62 -23.82 -18.14
C LEU A 356 10.39 -23.11 -17.57
N LYS A 357 10.51 -21.79 -17.30
CA LYS A 357 9.42 -21.00 -16.71
C LYS A 357 9.52 -19.56 -17.16
N ASN A 358 8.38 -19.01 -17.53
CA ASN A 358 8.24 -17.62 -17.89
C ASN A 358 6.98 -17.05 -17.22
N LYS A 359 7.12 -16.57 -15.98
CA LYS A 359 6.00 -16.01 -15.22
C LYS A 359 6.42 -14.73 -14.52
N THR A 360 5.55 -13.73 -14.54
CA THR A 360 5.70 -12.56 -13.66
C THR A 360 5.52 -12.95 -12.20
N LEU A 361 6.29 -12.33 -11.33
CA LEU A 361 6.15 -12.54 -9.89
C LEU A 361 4.77 -12.11 -9.43
N LYS A 362 4.09 -12.94 -8.65
CA LYS A 362 2.88 -12.56 -7.93
C LYS A 362 3.30 -11.68 -6.76
N THR A 363 3.41 -10.39 -6.98
CA THR A 363 3.73 -9.42 -5.94
C THR A 363 2.49 -8.61 -5.57
N LYS A 364 2.38 -8.26 -4.28
CA LYS A 364 1.38 -7.29 -3.79
C LYS A 364 1.89 -5.85 -3.88
N ASN A 365 2.82 -5.55 -4.80
CA ASN A 365 3.37 -4.21 -4.98
C ASN A 365 2.28 -3.26 -5.50
N ARG A 366 1.91 -2.27 -4.70
CA ARG A 366 0.83 -1.31 -5.00
C ARG A 366 1.19 -0.40 -6.17
N ALA A 367 2.45 0.05 -6.25
CA ALA A 367 2.92 0.83 -7.39
C ALA A 367 2.85 0.02 -8.68
N GLY A 368 3.29 -1.25 -8.66
CA GLY A 368 3.17 -2.16 -9.80
C GLY A 368 1.71 -2.36 -10.23
N GLN A 369 0.78 -2.41 -9.29
CA GLN A 369 -0.65 -2.46 -9.61
C GLN A 369 -1.15 -1.15 -10.23
N ALA A 370 -0.71 0.00 -9.72
CA ALA A 370 -1.05 1.31 -10.29
C ALA A 370 -0.56 1.44 -11.75
N PHE A 371 0.66 0.99 -12.05
CA PHE A 371 1.16 0.96 -13.43
C PHE A 371 0.37 0.01 -14.34
N ARG A 372 -0.07 -1.17 -13.83
CA ARG A 372 -0.97 -2.05 -14.62
C ARG A 372 -2.31 -1.40 -14.91
N MET A 373 -2.89 -0.68 -13.94
CA MET A 373 -4.13 0.06 -14.14
C MET A 373 -3.95 1.20 -15.15
N ALA A 374 -2.85 1.96 -15.08
CA ALA A 374 -2.49 2.99 -16.05
C ALA A 374 -2.36 2.40 -17.47
N ALA A 375 -1.64 1.28 -17.62
CA ALA A 375 -1.51 0.57 -18.89
C ALA A 375 -2.86 0.09 -19.42
N GLY A 376 -3.73 -0.43 -18.55
CA GLY A 376 -5.11 -0.80 -18.91
C GLY A 376 -5.95 0.37 -19.41
N ALA A 377 -5.78 1.54 -18.82
CA ALA A 377 -6.52 2.75 -19.21
C ALA A 377 -6.16 3.25 -20.62
N VAL A 378 -4.91 3.05 -21.06
CA VAL A 378 -4.46 3.51 -22.40
C VAL A 378 -4.74 2.55 -23.53
N MET A 379 -5.20 1.32 -23.27
CA MET A 379 -5.44 0.32 -24.33
C MET A 379 -6.31 0.83 -25.49
N ARG A 380 -7.32 1.64 -25.18
CA ARG A 380 -8.27 2.22 -26.13
C ARG A 380 -8.03 3.71 -26.39
N ALA A 381 -6.99 4.29 -25.79
CA ALA A 381 -6.69 5.71 -25.96
C ALA A 381 -6.01 5.97 -27.30
N ASP A 382 -6.29 7.15 -27.86
CA ASP A 382 -5.61 7.64 -29.05
C ASP A 382 -4.32 8.36 -28.63
N CYS A 383 -3.30 7.55 -28.31
CA CYS A 383 -1.99 8.01 -27.90
C CYS A 383 -0.92 6.97 -28.25
N MET A 384 0.35 7.34 -28.14
CA MET A 384 1.49 6.49 -28.46
C MET A 384 1.44 5.13 -27.73
N PHE A 385 1.15 5.14 -26.42
CA PHE A 385 1.04 3.91 -25.62
C PHE A 385 -0.11 3.00 -26.07
N GLY A 386 -1.26 3.59 -26.41
CA GLY A 386 -2.40 2.85 -26.94
C GLY A 386 -2.12 2.25 -28.31
N ALA A 387 -1.46 2.99 -29.20
CA ALA A 387 -1.02 2.49 -30.49
C ALA A 387 -0.01 1.34 -30.36
N TYR A 388 0.96 1.52 -29.45
CA TYR A 388 1.93 0.45 -29.15
C TYR A 388 1.25 -0.81 -28.62
N TYR A 389 0.33 -0.70 -27.66
CA TYR A 389 -0.42 -1.81 -27.12
C TYR A 389 -1.18 -2.58 -28.20
N ARG A 390 -1.96 -1.86 -29.05
CA ARG A 390 -2.75 -2.47 -30.13
C ARG A 390 -1.87 -3.23 -31.12
N ARG A 391 -0.69 -2.66 -31.45
CA ARG A 391 0.29 -3.29 -32.34
C ARG A 391 0.88 -4.58 -31.73
N GLN A 392 1.21 -4.57 -30.42
CA GLN A 392 1.72 -5.76 -29.75
C GLN A 392 0.66 -6.86 -29.59
N LYS A 393 -0.60 -6.48 -29.38
CA LYS A 393 -1.71 -7.43 -29.26
C LYS A 393 -2.05 -8.09 -30.61
N ALA A 394 -1.79 -7.45 -31.73
CA ALA A 394 -2.05 -7.98 -33.08
C ALA A 394 -0.96 -8.96 -33.56
N ARG A 395 0.19 -9.05 -32.89
CA ARG A 395 1.25 -10.04 -33.11
C ARG A 395 0.97 -11.34 -32.37
#